data_7403943f6f28bd1dfce9c99cc1b49c60
#
_entry.id   7403943f6f28bd1dfce9c99cc1b49c60
#
_cell.length_a   1.000
_cell.length_b   1.000
_cell.length_c   1.000
_cell.angle_alpha   90.00
_cell.angle_beta   90.00
_cell.angle_gamma   90.00
#
_symmetry.space_group_name_H-M   'P 1'
#
loop_
_entity.id
_entity.type
_entity.pdbx_description
1 polymer ?
#
loop_
_entity_poly.entity_id
_entity_poly.type
_entity_poly.pdbx_seq_one_letter_code
_entity_poly.pdbx_strand_id
1 'polypeptide(L)'
;LLVKIESISSEKKHYKDVEQSAESVKDLFEGLGLTSKISKSNEGMPAVLAQTEQDPSKKTVLLYAHHDVQPVGDLSLWETDPFVPEIIDGRLYGRGSGDNKAGVVTHYEVIKALKDNPPVNIKVFIEGEEEIGSPTMEQFIKENKEDLEADVIVIADSGNIKSGLPTVTTSLRGLVDGTIVVDQPMKAVHSGLG
;
A
#
# COMPACT_ATOMS: atom_id res chain seq x y z
N LEU A 1 -4.61 -14.01 -5.33
CA LEU A 1 -5.62 -13.17 -5.98
C LEU A 1 -5.11 -11.74 -6.21
N LEU A 2 -4.75 -11.00 -5.15
CA LEU A 2 -4.36 -9.58 -5.25
C LEU A 2 -3.18 -9.31 -6.20
N VAL A 3 -2.14 -10.15 -6.19
CA VAL A 3 -0.95 -9.97 -7.06
C VAL A 3 -1.27 -10.01 -8.55
N LYS A 4 -2.40 -10.63 -8.94
CA LYS A 4 -2.86 -10.67 -10.35
C LYS A 4 -3.45 -9.34 -10.86
N ILE A 5 -3.68 -8.39 -9.96
CA ILE A 5 -4.28 -7.09 -10.31
C ILE A 5 -3.13 -6.09 -10.52
N GLU A 6 -3.09 -5.50 -11.71
CA GLU A 6 -2.07 -4.53 -12.12
C GLU A 6 -2.34 -3.13 -11.52
N SER A 7 -2.44 -3.05 -10.20
CA SER A 7 -2.80 -1.81 -9.47
C SER A 7 -1.69 -0.75 -9.47
N ILE A 8 -1.18 -0.40 -10.66
CA ILE A 8 -0.11 0.56 -10.85
C ILE A 8 -0.67 1.98 -10.75
N SER A 9 -0.46 2.65 -9.61
CA SER A 9 -1.03 3.97 -9.30
C SER A 9 -0.44 5.10 -10.15
N SER A 10 0.80 4.97 -10.63
CA SER A 10 1.49 6.00 -11.42
C SER A 10 1.04 6.08 -12.88
N GLU A 11 0.28 5.11 -13.39
CA GLU A 11 -0.10 5.02 -14.79
C GLU A 11 -1.62 5.07 -15.00
N LYS A 12 -2.12 6.11 -15.69
CA LYS A 12 -3.58 6.33 -15.92
C LYS A 12 -4.31 5.12 -16.54
N LYS A 13 -3.63 4.33 -17.38
CA LYS A 13 -4.23 3.15 -18.00
C LYS A 13 -4.61 2.06 -16.97
N HIS A 14 -4.00 2.08 -15.78
CA HIS A 14 -4.21 1.12 -14.69
C HIS A 14 -5.12 1.64 -13.56
N TYR A 15 -5.71 2.83 -13.70
CA TYR A 15 -6.57 3.37 -12.62
C TYR A 15 -7.78 2.49 -12.32
N LYS A 16 -8.33 1.79 -13.33
CA LYS A 16 -9.39 0.79 -13.12
C LYS A 16 -8.89 -0.45 -12.38
N ASP A 17 -7.64 -0.81 -12.56
CA ASP A 17 -7.02 -1.92 -11.85
C ASP A 17 -6.78 -1.54 -10.39
N VAL A 18 -6.43 -0.28 -10.10
CA VAL A 18 -6.35 0.25 -8.73
C VAL A 18 -7.74 0.21 -8.06
N GLU A 19 -8.80 0.63 -8.76
CA GLU A 19 -10.19 0.52 -8.26
C GLU A 19 -10.57 -0.94 -8.00
N GLN A 20 -10.26 -1.86 -8.91
CA GLN A 20 -10.50 -3.30 -8.73
C GLN A 20 -9.72 -3.88 -7.55
N SER A 21 -8.49 -3.41 -7.33
CA SER A 21 -7.67 -3.82 -6.18
C SER A 21 -8.32 -3.38 -4.87
N ALA A 22 -8.81 -2.13 -4.80
CA ALA A 22 -9.52 -1.62 -3.63
C ALA A 22 -10.79 -2.44 -3.33
N GLU A 23 -11.62 -2.74 -4.34
CA GLU A 23 -12.79 -3.60 -4.16
C GLU A 23 -12.40 -4.99 -3.65
N SER A 24 -11.36 -5.61 -4.22
CA SER A 24 -10.88 -6.92 -3.79
C SER A 24 -10.38 -6.92 -2.35
N VAL A 25 -9.71 -5.84 -1.91
CA VAL A 25 -9.24 -5.67 -0.53
C VAL A 25 -10.42 -5.44 0.41
N LYS A 26 -11.39 -4.62 0.02
CA LYS A 26 -12.62 -4.40 0.79
C LYS A 26 -13.36 -5.72 1.03
N ASP A 27 -13.56 -6.51 -0.02
CA ASP A 27 -14.25 -7.81 0.06
C ASP A 27 -13.53 -8.80 0.99
N LEU A 28 -12.18 -8.77 1.02
CA LEU A 28 -11.40 -9.59 1.95
C LEU A 28 -11.74 -9.28 3.41
N PHE A 29 -11.78 -8.00 3.80
CA PHE A 29 -12.07 -7.61 5.17
C PHE A 29 -13.55 -7.76 5.52
N GLU A 30 -14.48 -7.52 4.59
CA GLU A 30 -15.89 -7.85 4.76
C GLU A 30 -16.12 -9.36 4.99
N GLY A 31 -15.35 -10.21 4.29
CA GLY A 31 -15.36 -11.65 4.48
C GLY A 31 -14.94 -12.11 5.89
N LEU A 32 -14.24 -11.26 6.64
CA LEU A 32 -13.92 -11.45 8.06
C LEU A 32 -14.97 -10.86 9.02
N GLY A 33 -16.01 -10.20 8.49
CA GLY A 33 -17.06 -9.58 9.29
C GLY A 33 -16.78 -8.13 9.71
N LEU A 34 -15.77 -7.47 9.12
CA LEU A 34 -15.53 -6.05 9.37
C LEU A 34 -16.51 -5.20 8.57
N THR A 35 -16.88 -4.06 9.13
CA THR A 35 -17.53 -2.99 8.34
C THR A 35 -16.48 -2.31 7.50
N SER A 36 -16.62 -2.36 6.18
CA SER A 36 -15.61 -1.85 5.24
C SER A 36 -16.22 -0.86 4.26
N LYS A 37 -15.41 0.11 3.84
CA LYS A 37 -15.78 1.07 2.78
C LYS A 37 -14.56 1.44 1.95
N ILE A 38 -14.80 1.85 0.71
CA ILE A 38 -13.82 2.54 -0.12
C ILE A 38 -13.99 4.03 0.09
N SER A 39 -12.91 4.73 0.34
CA SER A 39 -12.84 6.18 0.47
C SER A 39 -11.80 6.74 -0.48
N LYS A 40 -12.05 7.93 -0.99
CA LYS A 40 -11.18 8.60 -1.96
C LYS A 40 -11.25 10.11 -1.73
N SER A 41 -10.12 10.76 -1.62
CA SER A 41 -10.03 12.22 -1.55
C SER A 41 -9.82 12.81 -2.94
N ASN A 42 -10.71 13.73 -3.36
CA ASN A 42 -10.61 14.46 -4.63
C ASN A 42 -10.14 13.58 -5.81
N GLU A 43 -8.98 13.92 -6.38
CA GLU A 43 -8.33 13.20 -7.49
C GLU A 43 -7.44 12.03 -7.03
N GLY A 44 -7.40 11.71 -5.73
CA GLY A 44 -6.59 10.62 -5.17
C GLY A 44 -7.04 9.24 -5.65
N MET A 45 -6.25 8.21 -5.34
CA MET A 45 -6.63 6.82 -5.58
C MET A 45 -7.53 6.28 -4.45
N PRO A 46 -8.36 5.27 -4.75
CA PRO A 46 -9.23 4.67 -3.76
C PRO A 46 -8.42 3.96 -2.67
N ALA A 47 -8.76 4.23 -1.42
CA ALA A 47 -8.26 3.54 -0.25
C ALA A 47 -9.38 2.74 0.42
N VAL A 48 -9.01 1.71 1.18
CA VAL A 48 -9.96 0.88 1.93
C VAL A 48 -9.85 1.19 3.41
N LEU A 49 -10.99 1.50 4.02
CA LEU A 49 -11.17 1.65 5.45
C LEU A 49 -12.04 0.50 5.94
N ALA A 50 -11.59 -0.21 6.97
CA ALA A 50 -12.37 -1.28 7.59
C ALA A 50 -12.21 -1.26 9.10
N GLN A 51 -13.20 -1.78 9.83
CA GLN A 51 -13.14 -1.84 11.27
C GLN A 51 -13.99 -2.97 11.86
N THR A 52 -13.55 -3.48 13.00
CA THR A 52 -14.37 -4.33 13.86
C THR A 52 -15.48 -3.51 14.54
N GLU A 53 -16.46 -4.16 15.15
CA GLU A 53 -17.32 -3.49 16.12
C GLU A 53 -16.47 -2.83 17.21
N GLN A 54 -16.75 -1.56 17.51
CA GLN A 54 -15.93 -0.75 18.41
C GLN A 54 -16.45 -0.82 19.84
N ASP A 55 -15.59 -1.22 20.77
CA ASP A 55 -15.84 -1.22 22.21
C ASP A 55 -15.11 -0.04 22.87
N PRO A 56 -15.81 0.96 23.43
CA PRO A 56 -15.17 2.13 24.01
C PRO A 56 -14.28 1.84 25.23
N SER A 57 -14.35 0.65 25.79
CA SER A 57 -13.47 0.22 26.90
C SER A 57 -12.13 -0.33 26.44
N LYS A 58 -11.95 -0.61 25.13
CA LYS A 58 -10.74 -1.17 24.54
C LYS A 58 -9.90 -0.09 23.86
N LYS A 59 -8.59 -0.34 23.84
CA LYS A 59 -7.66 0.42 22.99
C LYS A 59 -7.90 0.13 21.51
N THR A 60 -7.61 1.10 20.66
CA THR A 60 -7.76 0.97 19.20
C THR A 60 -6.41 0.89 18.52
N VAL A 61 -6.26 -0.12 17.66
CA VAL A 61 -5.08 -0.30 16.79
C VAL A 61 -5.49 -0.07 15.35
N LEU A 62 -4.76 0.80 14.64
CA LEU A 62 -4.88 1.00 13.20
C LEU A 62 -3.80 0.20 12.48
N LEU A 63 -4.23 -0.67 11.57
CA LEU A 63 -3.37 -1.50 10.73
C LEU A 63 -3.25 -0.85 9.35
N TYR A 64 -2.03 -0.45 8.98
CA TYR A 64 -1.74 0.20 7.71
C TYR A 64 -0.93 -0.68 6.76
N ALA A 65 -1.31 -0.68 5.50
CA ALA A 65 -0.58 -1.19 4.35
C ALA A 65 -1.05 -0.46 3.09
N HIS A 66 -0.47 -0.75 1.91
CA HIS A 66 -0.98 -0.24 0.64
C HIS A 66 -1.25 -1.36 -0.37
N HIS A 67 -2.14 -1.09 -1.34
CA HIS A 67 -2.54 -2.07 -2.35
C HIS A 67 -2.13 -1.71 -3.77
N ASP A 68 -1.63 -0.49 -3.98
CA ASP A 68 -1.02 -0.10 -5.24
C ASP A 68 0.40 -0.65 -5.36
N VAL A 69 0.95 -0.59 -6.55
CA VAL A 69 2.26 -1.15 -6.87
C VAL A 69 3.01 -0.28 -7.88
N GLN A 70 4.34 -0.37 -7.85
CA GLN A 70 5.22 0.23 -8.87
C GLN A 70 5.04 -0.43 -10.24
N PRO A 71 5.32 0.29 -11.34
CA PRO A 71 5.48 -0.29 -12.67
C PRO A 71 6.50 -1.43 -12.67
N VAL A 72 6.33 -2.39 -13.58
CA VAL A 72 7.19 -3.58 -13.65
C VAL A 72 8.60 -3.30 -14.18
N GLY A 73 8.81 -2.16 -14.84
CA GLY A 73 10.08 -1.82 -15.47
C GLY A 73 10.37 -2.70 -16.69
N ASP A 74 11.64 -3.07 -16.87
CA ASP A 74 12.08 -3.93 -17.97
C ASP A 74 11.67 -5.38 -17.72
N LEU A 75 10.74 -5.90 -18.52
CA LEU A 75 10.23 -7.26 -18.43
C LEU A 75 11.33 -8.32 -18.66
N SER A 76 12.42 -8.00 -19.35
CA SER A 76 13.53 -8.94 -19.56
C SER A 76 14.31 -9.27 -18.29
N LEU A 77 14.12 -8.50 -17.22
CA LEU A 77 14.72 -8.71 -15.91
C LEU A 77 13.88 -9.60 -14.98
N TRP A 78 12.68 -9.97 -15.42
CA TRP A 78 11.80 -10.85 -14.67
C TRP A 78 11.98 -12.31 -15.09
N GLU A 79 12.11 -13.23 -14.13
CA GLU A 79 12.14 -14.67 -14.39
C GLU A 79 10.74 -15.26 -14.58
N THR A 80 9.71 -14.59 -14.06
CA THR A 80 8.30 -14.95 -14.18
C THR A 80 7.49 -13.72 -14.62
N ASP A 81 6.28 -13.91 -15.13
CA ASP A 81 5.37 -12.79 -15.40
C ASP A 81 5.04 -12.07 -14.09
N PRO A 82 5.27 -10.75 -13.97
CA PRO A 82 5.07 -10.01 -12.73
C PRO A 82 3.63 -10.05 -12.19
N PHE A 83 2.62 -10.29 -13.03
CA PHE A 83 1.21 -10.36 -12.62
C PHE A 83 0.61 -11.78 -12.73
N VAL A 84 1.42 -12.77 -13.05
CA VAL A 84 1.09 -14.20 -12.94
C VAL A 84 1.90 -14.81 -11.78
N PRO A 85 1.41 -14.67 -10.51
CA PRO A 85 2.19 -15.04 -9.35
C PRO A 85 2.51 -16.53 -9.33
N GLU A 86 3.78 -16.86 -9.10
CA GLU A 86 4.28 -18.22 -9.01
C GLU A 86 4.93 -18.50 -7.66
N ILE A 87 4.82 -19.75 -7.20
CA ILE A 87 5.52 -20.20 -5.98
C ILE A 87 6.70 -21.05 -6.41
N ILE A 88 7.91 -20.55 -6.16
CA ILE A 88 9.18 -21.23 -6.47
C ILE A 88 9.94 -21.37 -5.16
N ASP A 89 10.32 -22.61 -4.80
CA ASP A 89 11.05 -22.92 -3.57
C ASP A 89 10.43 -22.32 -2.30
N GLY A 90 9.09 -22.33 -2.23
CA GLY A 90 8.31 -21.81 -1.09
C GLY A 90 8.24 -20.28 -0.99
N ARG A 91 8.63 -19.55 -2.03
CA ARG A 91 8.54 -18.10 -2.15
C ARG A 91 7.56 -17.70 -3.24
N LEU A 92 6.74 -16.71 -2.97
CA LEU A 92 5.80 -16.13 -3.93
C LEU A 92 6.50 -15.04 -4.74
N TYR A 93 6.56 -15.21 -6.05
CA TYR A 93 7.10 -14.22 -6.99
C TYR A 93 5.97 -13.50 -7.71
N GLY A 94 6.13 -12.19 -7.88
CA GLY A 94 5.20 -11.31 -8.59
C GLY A 94 5.27 -9.87 -8.07
N ARG A 95 4.84 -8.91 -8.86
CA ARG A 95 4.80 -7.49 -8.48
C ARG A 95 3.79 -7.28 -7.33
N GLY A 96 4.22 -6.66 -6.23
CA GLY A 96 3.39 -6.47 -5.04
C GLY A 96 3.37 -7.67 -4.09
N SER A 97 4.04 -8.80 -4.39
CA SER A 97 4.08 -9.95 -3.48
C SER A 97 4.85 -9.67 -2.18
N GLY A 98 5.80 -8.73 -2.21
CA GLY A 98 6.50 -8.23 -1.03
C GLY A 98 6.00 -6.84 -0.65
N ASP A 99 5.94 -5.93 -1.59
CA ASP A 99 5.65 -4.51 -1.48
C ASP A 99 4.36 -4.17 -2.25
N ASN A 100 3.17 -3.96 -1.61
CA ASN A 100 2.93 -4.24 -0.19
C ASN A 100 1.68 -5.12 0.02
N LYS A 101 1.24 -5.87 -1.00
CA LYS A 101 0.11 -6.82 -0.86
C LYS A 101 0.38 -7.89 0.20
N ALA A 102 1.65 -8.16 0.55
CA ALA A 102 2.03 -8.99 1.69
C ALA A 102 1.58 -8.36 3.02
N GLY A 103 1.73 -7.05 3.20
CA GLY A 103 1.23 -6.31 4.36
C GLY A 103 -0.27 -6.45 4.52
N VAL A 104 -1.02 -6.28 3.43
CA VAL A 104 -2.48 -6.48 3.40
C VAL A 104 -2.86 -7.89 3.89
N VAL A 105 -2.18 -8.93 3.36
CA VAL A 105 -2.45 -10.33 3.75
C VAL A 105 -2.02 -10.60 5.19
N THR A 106 -0.93 -9.99 5.66
CA THR A 106 -0.49 -10.10 7.05
C THR A 106 -1.56 -9.58 7.99
N HIS A 107 -2.11 -8.40 7.73
CA HIS A 107 -3.20 -7.83 8.53
C HIS A 107 -4.47 -8.69 8.45
N TYR A 108 -4.81 -9.20 7.27
CA TYR A 108 -5.93 -10.12 7.10
C TYR A 108 -5.79 -11.37 7.97
N GLU A 109 -4.63 -12.04 7.95
CA GLU A 109 -4.42 -13.27 8.74
C GLU A 109 -4.38 -13.00 10.25
N VAL A 110 -3.85 -11.85 10.69
CA VAL A 110 -3.90 -11.44 12.10
C VAL A 110 -5.34 -11.25 12.56
N ILE A 111 -6.15 -10.51 11.79
CA ILE A 111 -7.57 -10.29 12.12
C ILE A 111 -8.34 -11.60 12.14
N LYS A 112 -8.13 -12.46 11.15
CA LYS A 112 -8.73 -13.79 11.07
C LYS A 112 -8.39 -14.68 12.29
N ALA A 113 -7.15 -14.59 12.77
CA ALA A 113 -6.73 -15.33 13.97
C ALA A 113 -7.38 -14.79 15.26
N LEU A 114 -7.73 -13.50 15.30
CA LEU A 114 -8.30 -12.81 16.46
C LEU A 114 -9.82 -12.62 16.40
N LYS A 115 -10.48 -13.02 15.31
CA LYS A 115 -11.85 -12.63 14.94
C LYS A 115 -12.91 -12.83 16.03
N ASP A 116 -12.78 -13.89 16.84
CA ASP A 116 -13.84 -14.25 17.78
C ASP A 116 -13.83 -13.41 19.05
N ASN A 117 -12.69 -12.84 19.44
CA ASN A 117 -12.57 -11.93 20.58
C ASN A 117 -11.27 -11.13 20.53
N PRO A 118 -11.18 -10.12 19.66
CA PRO A 118 -9.98 -9.29 19.64
C PRO A 118 -9.81 -8.53 20.97
N PRO A 119 -8.61 -8.52 21.55
CA PRO A 119 -8.34 -7.83 22.83
C PRO A 119 -8.36 -6.31 22.68
N VAL A 120 -8.41 -5.80 21.45
CA VAL A 120 -8.39 -4.39 21.07
C VAL A 120 -9.44 -4.14 19.97
N ASN A 121 -9.85 -2.90 19.81
CA ASN A 121 -10.54 -2.47 18.60
C ASN A 121 -9.55 -2.48 17.44
N ILE A 122 -9.97 -2.96 16.30
CA ILE A 122 -9.14 -2.98 15.10
C ILE A 122 -9.76 -2.07 14.06
N LYS A 123 -8.94 -1.18 13.53
CA LYS A 123 -9.18 -0.40 12.32
C LYS A 123 -8.14 -0.74 11.27
N VAL A 124 -8.51 -0.66 10.02
CA VAL A 124 -7.65 -0.97 8.87
C VAL A 124 -7.69 0.19 7.92
N PHE A 125 -6.52 0.61 7.46
CA PHE A 125 -6.35 1.57 6.38
C PHE A 125 -5.40 0.99 5.34
N ILE A 126 -5.92 0.69 4.16
CA ILE A 126 -5.12 0.22 3.03
C ILE A 126 -5.15 1.29 1.94
N GLU A 127 -4.01 1.93 1.75
CA GLU A 127 -3.82 3.04 0.83
C GLU A 127 -3.72 2.57 -0.62
N GLY A 128 -4.08 3.42 -1.58
CA GLY A 128 -4.02 3.15 -3.01
C GLY A 128 -3.07 4.05 -3.81
N GLU A 129 -2.26 4.88 -3.16
CA GLU A 129 -1.36 5.84 -3.81
C GLU A 129 0.00 6.02 -3.11
N GLU A 130 0.41 5.04 -2.29
CA GLU A 130 1.69 5.08 -1.57
C GLU A 130 2.86 5.19 -2.55
N GLU A 131 2.85 4.40 -3.59
CA GLU A 131 3.91 4.27 -4.60
C GLU A 131 4.11 5.51 -5.49
N ILE A 132 3.25 6.52 -5.35
CA ILE A 132 3.38 7.84 -5.97
C ILE A 132 3.58 8.97 -4.94
N GLY A 133 3.90 8.59 -3.68
CA GLY A 133 4.21 9.51 -2.59
C GLY A 133 3.00 10.08 -1.89
N SER A 134 1.87 9.37 -1.91
CA SER A 134 0.65 9.72 -1.13
C SER A 134 0.18 11.18 -1.31
N PRO A 135 0.00 11.66 -2.54
CA PRO A 135 -0.21 13.08 -2.81
C PRO A 135 -1.47 13.66 -2.15
N THR A 136 -2.48 12.83 -1.85
CA THR A 136 -3.72 13.29 -1.21
C THR A 136 -3.84 12.91 0.26
N MET A 137 -2.82 12.31 0.87
CA MET A 137 -2.84 11.78 2.24
C MET A 137 -3.27 12.82 3.28
N GLU A 138 -2.74 14.04 3.22
CA GLU A 138 -3.09 15.09 4.18
C GLU A 138 -4.59 15.40 4.17
N GLN A 139 -5.17 15.49 2.97
CA GLN A 139 -6.60 15.72 2.81
C GLN A 139 -7.41 14.51 3.23
N PHE A 140 -6.97 13.31 2.83
CA PHE A 140 -7.61 12.05 3.19
C PHE A 140 -7.73 11.87 4.71
N ILE A 141 -6.65 12.16 5.46
CA ILE A 141 -6.66 12.09 6.92
C ILE A 141 -7.67 13.07 7.53
N LYS A 142 -7.75 14.29 7.00
CA LYS A 142 -8.72 15.29 7.48
C LYS A 142 -10.16 14.85 7.26
N GLU A 143 -10.45 14.25 6.10
CA GLU A 143 -11.80 13.81 5.73
C GLU A 143 -12.24 12.53 6.45
N ASN A 144 -11.29 11.66 6.83
CA ASN A 144 -11.56 10.37 7.45
C ASN A 144 -11.01 10.27 8.90
N LYS A 145 -10.93 11.41 9.60
CA LYS A 145 -10.29 11.48 10.92
C LYS A 145 -10.87 10.46 11.91
N GLU A 146 -12.18 10.33 11.99
CA GLU A 146 -12.85 9.40 12.91
C GLU A 146 -12.54 7.94 12.60
N ASP A 147 -12.44 7.59 11.32
CA ASP A 147 -12.09 6.24 10.88
C ASP A 147 -10.63 5.89 11.16
N LEU A 148 -9.74 6.89 11.18
CA LEU A 148 -8.30 6.72 11.33
C LEU A 148 -7.81 6.93 12.77
N GLU A 149 -8.61 7.52 13.66
CA GLU A 149 -8.23 7.76 15.05
C GLU A 149 -7.93 6.44 15.77
N ALA A 150 -6.74 6.32 16.36
CA ALA A 150 -6.27 5.13 17.03
C ALA A 150 -5.25 5.46 18.12
N ASP A 151 -5.07 4.55 19.10
CA ASP A 151 -4.02 4.67 20.12
C ASP A 151 -2.64 4.23 19.58
N VAL A 152 -2.63 3.27 18.64
CA VAL A 152 -1.40 2.72 18.05
C VAL A 152 -1.63 2.49 16.56
N ILE A 153 -0.61 2.80 15.76
CA ILE A 153 -0.56 2.49 14.32
C ILE A 153 0.49 1.41 14.09
N VAL A 154 0.11 0.36 13.39
CA VAL A 154 1.02 -0.71 12.94
C VAL A 154 1.14 -0.63 11.42
N ILE A 155 2.33 -0.32 10.93
CA ILE A 155 2.65 -0.20 9.52
C ILE A 155 3.33 -1.50 9.07
N ALA A 156 2.66 -2.29 8.22
CA ALA A 156 3.21 -3.53 7.65
C ALA A 156 3.84 -3.26 6.27
N ASP A 157 4.78 -2.33 6.24
CA ASP A 157 5.48 -1.87 5.03
C ASP A 157 6.99 -1.82 5.24
N SER A 158 7.51 -2.86 5.85
CA SER A 158 8.94 -3.04 6.05
C SER A 158 9.31 -4.52 5.98
N GLY A 159 10.53 -4.80 5.50
CA GLY A 159 11.02 -6.16 5.39
C GLY A 159 11.66 -6.70 6.67
N ASN A 160 11.68 -8.01 6.80
CA ASN A 160 12.54 -8.68 7.77
C ASN A 160 14.00 -8.63 7.31
N ILE A 161 14.95 -8.60 8.26
CA ILE A 161 16.41 -8.66 7.96
C ILE A 161 16.75 -9.92 7.15
N LYS A 162 16.07 -11.02 7.42
CA LYS A 162 16.13 -12.26 6.65
C LYS A 162 14.87 -13.11 6.86
N SER A 163 14.63 -14.03 5.93
CA SER A 163 13.55 -15.00 6.04
C SER A 163 13.64 -15.78 7.37
N GLY A 164 12.51 -15.95 8.06
CA GLY A 164 12.40 -16.66 9.33
C GLY A 164 12.89 -15.88 10.57
N LEU A 165 13.30 -14.60 10.42
CA LEU A 165 13.66 -13.74 11.53
C LEU A 165 12.66 -12.57 11.61
N PRO A 166 11.61 -12.65 12.46
CA PRO A 166 10.70 -11.54 12.68
C PRO A 166 11.44 -10.28 13.11
N THR A 167 11.15 -9.17 12.47
CA THR A 167 11.83 -7.90 12.69
C THR A 167 10.81 -6.79 12.92
N VAL A 168 11.05 -5.94 13.92
CA VAL A 168 10.29 -4.71 14.16
C VAL A 168 11.19 -3.53 13.85
N THR A 169 10.81 -2.72 12.85
CA THR A 169 11.48 -1.47 12.53
C THR A 169 11.06 -0.40 13.53
N THR A 170 11.99 0.15 14.28
CA THR A 170 11.73 1.14 15.34
C THR A 170 12.07 2.57 14.94
N SER A 171 12.76 2.75 13.82
CA SER A 171 13.10 4.06 13.27
C SER A 171 13.38 3.98 11.78
N LEU A 172 13.15 5.10 11.09
CA LEU A 172 13.47 5.25 9.67
C LEU A 172 14.49 6.37 9.48
N ARG A 173 15.27 6.26 8.38
CA ARG A 173 16.15 7.36 7.96
C ARG A 173 15.33 8.54 7.43
N GLY A 174 15.91 9.73 7.47
CA GLY A 174 15.37 10.87 6.73
C GLY A 174 15.60 10.71 5.21
N LEU A 175 14.79 11.42 4.44
CA LEU A 175 14.90 11.52 2.99
C LEU A 175 14.98 13.00 2.61
N VAL A 176 15.89 13.33 1.70
CA VAL A 176 15.91 14.60 0.97
C VAL A 176 15.99 14.28 -0.51
N ASP A 177 15.08 14.81 -1.27
CA ASP A 177 15.02 14.67 -2.72
C ASP A 177 15.22 16.05 -3.39
N GLY A 178 15.78 16.06 -4.60
CA GLY A 178 16.02 17.29 -5.34
C GLY A 178 16.25 17.02 -6.82
N THR A 179 15.69 17.90 -7.66
CA THR A 179 15.86 17.86 -9.11
C THR A 179 16.69 19.05 -9.57
N ILE A 180 17.76 18.79 -10.32
CA ILE A 180 18.54 19.82 -11.00
C ILE A 180 18.10 19.87 -12.46
N VAL A 181 17.54 21.01 -12.85
CA VAL A 181 17.16 21.26 -14.24
C VAL A 181 18.19 22.17 -14.88
N VAL A 182 18.77 21.75 -16.00
CA VAL A 182 19.71 22.55 -16.80
C VAL A 182 19.08 22.79 -18.17
N ASP A 183 18.62 24.01 -18.38
CA ASP A 183 18.09 24.42 -19.68
C ASP A 183 19.24 24.78 -20.62
N GLN A 184 19.23 24.18 -21.79
CA GLN A 184 20.21 24.46 -22.84
C GLN A 184 19.50 25.03 -24.10
N PRO A 185 20.19 25.84 -24.93
CA PRO A 185 19.66 26.23 -26.22
C PRO A 185 19.27 25.02 -27.05
N MET A 186 18.13 25.09 -27.76
CA MET A 186 17.62 23.99 -28.59
C MET A 186 18.54 23.62 -29.76
N LYS A 187 19.53 24.46 -30.10
CA LYS A 187 20.54 24.20 -31.11
C LYS A 187 21.92 24.31 -30.53
N ALA A 188 22.81 23.42 -31.01
CA ALA A 188 24.22 23.52 -30.67
C ALA A 188 24.76 24.86 -31.20
N VAL A 189 25.41 25.60 -30.29
CA VAL A 189 26.09 26.85 -30.61
C VAL A 189 27.57 26.70 -30.33
N HIS A 190 28.38 27.43 -31.10
CA HIS A 190 29.84 27.45 -30.87
C HIS A 190 30.09 28.06 -29.49
N SER A 191 31.00 27.46 -28.69
CA SER A 191 31.31 27.89 -27.33
C SER A 191 31.72 29.36 -27.15
N GLY A 192 32.17 30.02 -28.24
CA GLY A 192 32.45 31.44 -28.24
C GLY A 192 31.26 32.35 -28.62
N LEU A 193 30.07 31.80 -28.81
CA LEU A 193 28.85 32.52 -29.18
C LEU A 193 27.71 32.36 -28.16
N GLY A 194 27.98 31.64 -27.05
CA GLY A 194 27.02 31.40 -25.98
C GLY A 194 27.09 32.43 -24.85
#